data_448511ee4378a7f02aba48b7edded3c9
#
_entry.id   448511ee4378a7f02aba48b7edded3c9
#
_cell.length_a   1.000
_cell.length_b   1.000
_cell.length_c   1.000
_cell.angle_alpha   90.00
_cell.angle_beta   90.00
_cell.angle_gamma   90.00
#
_symmetry.space_group_name_H-M   'P 1'
#
loop_
_entity.id
_entity.type
_entity.pdbx_description
1 polymer ?
#
loop_
_entity_poly.entity_id
_entity_poly.type
_entity_poly.pdbx_seq_one_letter_code
_entity_poly.pdbx_strand_id
1 'polypeptide(L)' 'MADRSKGSAARLRREASKARLLAHNTEDAPERERLAAMAAMFEREASAIEAALRGPK' A
#
# COMPACT_ATOMS: atom_id res chain seq x y z
N MET A 1 16.33 3.67 11.31
CA MET A 1 15.42 3.00 12.15
C MET A 1 14.02 2.93 11.53
N ALA A 2 13.48 1.77 11.46
CA ALA A 2 12.18 1.60 10.87
C ALA A 2 11.11 2.23 11.76
N ASP A 3 10.29 3.02 11.17
CA ASP A 3 9.29 3.73 11.92
C ASP A 3 7.91 3.24 11.53
N ARG A 4 7.33 2.39 12.36
CA ARG A 4 5.99 1.88 12.10
C ARG A 4 4.97 2.75 12.78
N SER A 5 4.94 3.97 12.34
CA SER A 5 4.06 4.95 12.90
C SER A 5 2.88 5.18 11.97
N LYS A 6 1.97 6.02 12.42
CA LYS A 6 0.87 6.44 11.60
C LYS A 6 1.34 7.04 10.29
N GLY A 7 2.46 7.75 10.36
CA GLY A 7 3.02 8.34 9.16
C GLY A 7 3.44 7.29 8.16
N SER A 8 3.99 6.17 8.64
CA SER A 8 4.39 5.08 7.76
C SER A 8 3.19 4.49 7.05
N ALA A 9 2.11 4.25 7.79
CA ALA A 9 0.91 3.69 7.19
C ALA A 9 0.34 4.64 6.14
N ALA A 10 0.32 5.92 6.45
CA ALA A 10 -0.20 6.90 5.50
C ALA A 10 0.63 6.93 4.23
N ARG A 11 1.95 6.83 4.38
CA ARG A 11 2.82 6.82 3.21
C ARG A 11 2.56 5.59 2.35
N LEU A 12 2.40 4.44 2.99
CA LEU A 12 2.13 3.22 2.26
C LEU A 12 0.81 3.30 1.51
N ARG A 13 -0.19 3.91 2.14
CA ARG A 13 -1.47 4.06 1.46
C ARG A 13 -1.37 5.00 0.27
N ARG A 14 -0.55 6.04 0.37
CA ARG A 14 -0.33 6.93 -0.75
C ARG A 14 0.38 6.21 -1.88
N GLU A 15 1.36 5.36 -1.54
CA GLU A 15 2.04 4.59 -2.57
C GLU A 15 1.09 3.62 -3.24
N ALA A 16 0.20 3.01 -2.46
CA ALA A 16 -0.79 2.11 -3.02
C ALA A 16 -1.71 2.85 -3.99
N SER A 17 -2.12 4.05 -3.62
CA SER A 17 -2.98 4.84 -4.50
C SER A 17 -2.28 5.17 -5.80
N LYS A 18 -1.00 5.52 -5.72
CA LYS A 18 -0.23 5.80 -6.93
C LYS A 18 -0.14 4.59 -7.82
N ALA A 19 0.12 3.43 -7.21
CA ALA A 19 0.24 2.21 -7.99
C ALA A 19 -1.08 1.87 -8.66
N ARG A 20 -2.19 2.07 -7.96
CA ARG A 20 -3.48 1.79 -8.55
C ARG A 20 -3.79 2.74 -9.70
N LEU A 21 -3.42 4.00 -9.54
CA LEU A 21 -3.62 4.96 -10.62
C LEU A 21 -2.80 4.59 -11.84
N LEU A 22 -1.55 4.20 -11.62
CA LEU A 22 -0.70 3.76 -12.72
C LEU A 22 -1.28 2.53 -13.39
N ALA A 23 -1.79 1.59 -12.60
CA ALA A 23 -2.40 0.39 -13.15
C ALA A 23 -3.59 0.75 -14.01
N HIS A 24 -4.38 1.71 -13.55
CA HIS A 24 -5.56 2.12 -14.29
C HIS A 24 -5.19 2.71 -15.63
N ASN A 25 -4.07 3.42 -15.70
CA ASN A 25 -3.65 4.10 -16.91
C ASN A 25 -2.74 3.26 -17.80
N THR A 26 -2.42 2.06 -17.37
CA THR A 26 -1.52 1.20 -18.10
C THR A 26 -2.31 0.27 -19.00
N GLU A 27 -1.91 0.19 -20.26
CA GLU A 27 -2.61 -0.66 -21.20
C GLU A 27 -2.04 -2.07 -21.26
N ASP A 28 -0.83 -2.23 -20.75
CA ASP A 28 -0.17 -3.52 -20.77
C ASP A 28 -0.70 -4.38 -19.62
N ALA A 29 -1.38 -5.47 -19.95
CA ALA A 29 -2.04 -6.29 -18.95
C ALA A 29 -1.09 -6.84 -17.89
N PRO A 30 0.06 -7.43 -18.27
CA PRO A 30 0.99 -7.92 -17.24
C PRO A 30 1.47 -6.82 -16.32
N GLU A 31 1.74 -5.65 -16.87
CA GLU A 31 2.20 -4.52 -16.07
C GLU A 31 1.10 -4.05 -15.15
N ARG A 32 -0.12 -4.01 -15.64
CA ARG A 32 -1.27 -3.61 -14.84
C ARG A 32 -1.45 -4.53 -13.65
N GLU A 33 -1.31 -5.83 -13.89
CA GLU A 33 -1.46 -6.81 -12.81
C GLU A 33 -0.36 -6.65 -11.78
N ARG A 34 0.85 -6.38 -12.23
CA ARG A 34 1.98 -6.20 -11.33
C ARG A 34 1.76 -4.98 -10.43
N LEU A 35 1.29 -3.89 -11.03
CA LEU A 35 1.04 -2.68 -10.27
C LEU A 35 -0.09 -2.88 -9.26
N ALA A 36 -1.13 -3.61 -9.66
CA ALA A 36 -2.23 -3.88 -8.76
C ALA A 36 -1.78 -4.74 -7.59
N ALA A 37 -0.95 -5.72 -7.86
CA ALA A 37 -0.42 -6.58 -6.80
C ALA A 37 0.44 -5.78 -5.84
N MET A 38 1.23 -4.85 -6.37
CA MET A 38 2.06 -4.01 -5.53
C MET A 38 1.19 -3.12 -4.64
N ALA A 39 0.14 -2.56 -5.20
CA ALA A 39 -0.76 -1.73 -4.42
C ALA A 39 -1.41 -2.54 -3.30
N ALA A 40 -1.83 -3.75 -3.60
CA ALA A 40 -2.45 -4.61 -2.59
C ALA A 40 -1.47 -4.90 -1.46
N MET A 41 -0.20 -5.09 -1.80
CA MET A 41 0.82 -5.36 -0.79
C MET A 41 1.01 -4.15 0.11
N PHE A 42 1.10 -2.96 -0.48
CA PHE A 42 1.23 -1.74 0.32
C PHE A 42 0.04 -1.56 1.24
N GLU A 43 -1.15 -1.82 0.75
CA GLU A 43 -2.35 -1.66 1.56
C GLU A 43 -2.38 -2.64 2.70
N ARG A 44 -1.93 -3.86 2.46
CA ARG A 44 -1.90 -4.87 3.50
C ARG A 44 -0.90 -4.48 4.58
N GLU A 45 0.26 -3.96 4.18
CA GLU A 45 1.23 -3.51 5.14
C GLU A 45 0.73 -2.33 5.95
N ALA A 46 0.06 -1.41 5.28
CA ALA A 46 -0.50 -0.26 5.98
C ALA A 46 -1.53 -0.70 7.01
N SER A 47 -2.37 -1.65 6.63
CA SER A 47 -3.37 -2.17 7.56
C SER A 47 -2.72 -2.83 8.77
N ALA A 48 -1.63 -3.57 8.54
CA ALA A 48 -0.94 -4.23 9.62
C ALA A 48 -0.35 -3.21 10.59
N ILE A 49 0.22 -2.14 10.06
CA ILE A 49 0.78 -1.10 10.90
C ILE A 49 -0.32 -0.42 11.70
N GLU A 50 -1.43 -0.12 11.05
CA GLU A 50 -2.53 0.54 11.73
C GLU A 50 -3.11 -0.35 12.83
N ALA A 51 -3.20 -1.63 12.58
CA ALA A 51 -3.69 -2.57 13.58
C ALA A 51 -2.76 -2.61 14.78
N ALA A 52 -1.46 -2.62 14.51
CA ALA A 52 -0.47 -2.64 15.60
C ALA A 52 -0.55 -1.38 16.43
N LEU A 53 -0.79 -0.24 15.79
CA LEU A 53 -0.89 1.02 16.50
C LEU A 53 -2.12 1.10 17.37
N ARG A 54 -3.19 0.42 16.95
CA ARG A 54 -4.39 0.38 17.78
C ARG A 54 -4.18 -0.43 19.05
N GLY A 55 -3.18 -1.30 19.01
CA GLY A 55 -2.85 -2.07 20.18
C GLY A 55 -3.72 -3.31 20.31
N PRO A 56 -3.28 -4.25 21.13
CA PRO A 56 -4.06 -5.45 21.38
C PRO A 56 -5.24 -5.14 22.29
N LYS A 57 -6.24 -5.98 22.21
CA LYS A 57 -7.41 -5.81 23.05
C LYS A 57 -7.22 -6.37 24.42
#